data_2eb40fd57957ee2c516a855d87a7f375
#
_entry.id   2eb40fd57957ee2c516a855d87a7f375
#
_cell.length_a   1.000
_cell.length_b   1.000
_cell.length_c   1.000
_cell.angle_alpha   90.00
_cell.angle_beta   90.00
_cell.angle_gamma   90.00
#
_symmetry.space_group_name_H-M   'P 1'
#
loop_
_entity.id
_entity.type
_entity.pdbx_description
1 polymer ?
#
loop_
_entity_poly.entity_id
_entity_poly.type
_entity_poly.pdbx_seq_one_letter_code
_entity_poly.pdbx_strand_id
1 'polypeptide(L)'
;MDYEALLDRIMRTVDAEAYLPLADVVPAEHKAALDEIGQALQGAHFDPAALRARVIQLQKLGQLDRVAMYSALHVIAAHPRVNNLEEAAAMAAQQEMAALEEGGPRLQANLASVERHRGVIAFMKGHTDLALDYFSRAFERQRAAGNLANVLACLLRLGDQAEARDLLRQVRGAFPAELTAALDDMIHKDPDLALLRTETPA
;
A
#
# COMPACT_ATOMS: atom_id res chain seq x y z
N MET A 1 7.04 -19.98 -5.45
CA MET A 1 7.81 -18.86 -4.87
C MET A 1 8.87 -19.43 -3.92
N ASP A 2 10.04 -18.81 -3.83
CA ASP A 2 11.07 -19.15 -2.85
C ASP A 2 10.81 -18.31 -1.58
N TYR A 3 10.30 -18.95 -0.53
CA TYR A 3 9.96 -18.29 0.73
C TYR A 3 11.21 -17.79 1.47
N GLU A 4 12.31 -18.52 1.44
CA GLU A 4 13.55 -18.11 2.09
C GLU A 4 14.10 -16.82 1.46
N ALA A 5 14.05 -16.72 0.13
CA ALA A 5 14.43 -15.49 -0.57
C ALA A 5 13.51 -14.32 -0.26
N LEU A 6 12.19 -14.54 -0.10
CA LEU A 6 11.23 -13.52 0.33
C LEU A 6 11.53 -13.04 1.75
N LEU A 7 11.71 -14.00 2.67
CA LEU A 7 12.02 -13.72 4.06
C LEU A 7 13.31 -12.91 4.20
N ASP A 8 14.38 -13.34 3.54
CA ASP A 8 15.67 -12.65 3.51
C ASP A 8 15.54 -11.21 2.96
N ARG A 9 14.74 -11.02 1.91
CA ARG A 9 14.43 -9.70 1.35
C ARG A 9 13.76 -8.78 2.37
N ILE A 10 12.76 -9.26 3.09
CA ILE A 10 12.05 -8.48 4.10
C ILE A 10 12.94 -8.21 5.31
N MET A 11 13.63 -9.23 5.82
CA MET A 11 14.43 -9.11 7.03
C MET A 11 15.68 -8.22 6.85
N ARG A 12 16.27 -8.15 5.65
CA ARG A 12 17.35 -7.20 5.35
C ARG A 12 16.96 -5.74 5.56
N THR A 13 15.68 -5.42 5.61
CA THR A 13 15.22 -4.05 5.87
C THR A 13 15.18 -3.68 7.36
N VAL A 14 15.41 -4.63 8.28
CA VAL A 14 15.36 -4.39 9.74
C VAL A 14 16.35 -3.30 10.16
N ASP A 15 17.58 -3.37 9.64
CA ASP A 15 18.68 -2.47 10.02
C ASP A 15 18.70 -1.16 9.22
N ALA A 16 17.83 -0.98 8.24
CA ALA A 16 17.81 0.24 7.47
C ALA A 16 17.24 1.39 8.30
N GLU A 17 17.95 2.51 8.38
CA GLU A 17 17.72 3.64 9.31
C GLU A 17 16.37 4.37 9.19
N ALA A 18 15.51 4.02 8.25
CA ALA A 18 14.31 4.79 8.02
C ALA A 18 13.03 3.96 8.00
N TYR A 19 12.47 3.70 9.19
CA TYR A 19 11.01 3.59 9.30
C TYR A 19 10.45 5.01 9.14
N LEU A 20 9.95 5.32 7.95
CA LEU A 20 9.15 6.53 7.75
C LEU A 20 7.68 6.13 7.94
N PRO A 21 7.00 6.60 9.01
CA PRO A 21 5.56 6.48 9.13
C PRO A 21 4.89 7.04 7.87
N LEU A 22 3.79 6.44 7.43
CA LEU A 22 3.05 6.93 6.26
C LEU A 22 2.67 8.42 6.40
N ALA A 23 2.44 8.85 7.65
CA ALA A 23 2.13 10.24 8.00
C ALA A 23 3.26 11.23 7.63
N ASP A 24 4.53 10.82 7.68
CA ASP A 24 5.67 11.69 7.38
C ASP A 24 5.97 11.78 5.89
N VAL A 25 5.33 10.92 5.08
CA VAL A 25 5.49 10.89 3.62
C VAL A 25 4.47 11.78 2.92
N VAL A 26 3.31 11.98 3.55
CA VAL A 26 2.26 12.85 3.02
C VAL A 26 2.51 14.28 3.52
N PRO A 27 2.75 15.26 2.64
CA PRO A 27 2.84 16.65 3.04
C PRO A 27 1.61 17.08 3.85
N ALA A 28 1.83 17.83 4.93
CA ALA A 28 0.74 18.24 5.82
C ALA A 28 -0.37 18.99 5.08
N GLU A 29 -0.01 19.76 4.05
CA GLU A 29 -0.92 20.48 3.17
C GLU A 29 -1.82 19.57 2.34
N HIS A 30 -1.40 18.34 2.04
CA HIS A 30 -2.19 17.35 1.29
C HIS A 30 -3.13 16.54 2.17
N LYS A 31 -2.88 16.52 3.49
CA LYS A 31 -3.61 15.62 4.40
C LYS A 31 -5.12 15.84 4.36
N ALA A 32 -5.57 17.07 4.46
CA ALA A 32 -7.00 17.39 4.46
C ALA A 32 -7.69 16.95 3.14
N ALA A 33 -7.01 17.15 2.01
CA ALA A 33 -7.52 16.72 0.70
C ALA A 33 -7.59 15.19 0.58
N LEU A 34 -6.60 14.46 1.08
CA LEU A 34 -6.59 13.00 1.07
C LEU A 34 -7.61 12.41 2.04
N ASP A 35 -7.83 13.03 3.21
CA ASP A 35 -8.87 12.64 4.15
C ASP A 35 -10.27 12.83 3.53
N GLU A 36 -10.52 13.95 2.83
CA GLU A 36 -11.75 14.19 2.07
C GLU A 36 -12.01 13.09 1.05
N ILE A 37 -10.99 12.73 0.25
CA ILE A 37 -11.07 11.67 -0.76
C ILE A 37 -11.34 10.31 -0.10
N GLY A 38 -10.62 9.99 1.00
CA GLY A 38 -10.79 8.76 1.75
C GLY A 38 -12.20 8.58 2.30
N GLN A 39 -12.78 9.65 2.86
CA GLN A 39 -14.16 9.66 3.34
C GLN A 39 -15.17 9.45 2.19
N ALA A 40 -14.96 10.11 1.05
CA ALA A 40 -15.83 9.96 -0.12
C ALA A 40 -15.81 8.52 -0.68
N LEU A 41 -14.64 7.87 -0.69
CA LEU A 41 -14.49 6.47 -1.12
C LEU A 41 -15.28 5.49 -0.23
N GLN A 42 -15.35 5.76 1.07
CA GLN A 42 -16.07 4.93 2.03
C GLN A 42 -17.58 5.23 2.08
N GLY A 43 -18.00 6.34 1.50
CA GLY A 43 -19.37 6.82 1.55
C GLY A 43 -20.38 5.90 0.84
N ALA A 44 -21.60 5.84 1.36
CA ALA A 44 -22.70 5.09 0.75
C ALA A 44 -23.04 5.62 -0.67
N HIS A 45 -22.89 6.91 -0.89
CA HIS A 45 -23.17 7.61 -2.15
C HIS A 45 -21.88 7.94 -2.92
N PHE A 46 -21.03 6.94 -3.10
CA PHE A 46 -19.81 7.09 -3.89
C PHE A 46 -20.13 7.34 -5.38
N ASP A 47 -19.81 8.55 -5.85
CA ASP A 47 -19.84 8.94 -7.27
C ASP A 47 -18.41 9.07 -7.80
N PRO A 48 -17.92 8.10 -8.59
CA PRO A 48 -16.56 8.11 -9.08
C PRO A 48 -16.27 9.27 -10.04
N ALA A 49 -17.24 9.74 -10.81
CA ALA A 49 -17.03 10.84 -11.75
C ALA A 49 -16.87 12.17 -11.00
N ALA A 50 -17.76 12.45 -10.04
CA ALA A 50 -17.67 13.62 -9.20
C ALA A 50 -16.36 13.62 -8.38
N LEU A 51 -15.96 12.47 -7.85
CA LEU A 51 -14.73 12.36 -7.06
C LEU A 51 -13.48 12.59 -7.90
N ARG A 52 -13.41 12.06 -9.14
CA ARG A 52 -12.33 12.36 -10.09
C ARG A 52 -12.22 13.86 -10.39
N ALA A 53 -13.36 14.49 -10.68
CA ALA A 53 -13.40 15.94 -10.93
C ALA A 53 -12.88 16.73 -9.72
N ARG A 54 -13.24 16.30 -8.50
CA ARG A 54 -12.78 16.91 -7.26
C ARG A 54 -11.27 16.74 -7.05
N VAL A 55 -10.70 15.55 -7.30
CA VAL A 55 -9.26 15.30 -7.23
C VAL A 55 -8.48 16.23 -8.16
N ILE A 56 -8.96 16.39 -9.41
CA ILE A 56 -8.34 17.29 -10.39
C ILE A 56 -8.45 18.76 -9.92
N GLN A 57 -9.58 19.16 -9.32
CA GLN A 57 -9.74 20.49 -8.75
C GLN A 57 -8.76 20.75 -7.60
N LEU A 58 -8.60 19.78 -6.68
CA LEU A 58 -7.67 19.88 -5.55
C LEU A 58 -6.21 20.07 -6.04
N GLN A 59 -5.83 19.36 -7.09
CA GLN A 59 -4.51 19.55 -7.70
C GLN A 59 -4.35 20.96 -8.31
N LYS A 60 -5.35 21.48 -9.04
CA LYS A 60 -5.33 22.83 -9.62
C LYS A 60 -5.26 23.93 -8.54
N LEU A 61 -5.79 23.67 -7.35
CA LEU A 61 -5.73 24.55 -6.19
C LEU A 61 -4.42 24.43 -5.39
N GLY A 62 -3.49 23.55 -5.81
CA GLY A 62 -2.24 23.29 -5.11
C GLY A 62 -2.40 22.51 -3.79
N GLN A 63 -3.58 21.92 -3.55
CA GLN A 63 -3.87 21.10 -2.38
C GLN A 63 -3.46 19.64 -2.55
N LEU A 64 -3.08 19.23 -3.75
CA LEU A 64 -2.42 17.97 -4.10
C LEU A 64 -1.33 18.25 -5.13
N ASP A 65 -0.18 17.61 -5.00
CA ASP A 65 0.80 17.54 -6.08
C ASP A 65 0.37 16.51 -7.15
N ARG A 66 1.14 16.39 -8.23
CA ARG A 66 0.84 15.46 -9.32
C ARG A 66 0.90 14.00 -8.88
N VAL A 67 1.83 13.66 -8.00
CA VAL A 67 2.00 12.29 -7.47
C VAL A 67 0.78 11.89 -6.64
N ALA A 68 0.36 12.74 -5.72
CA ALA A 68 -0.82 12.51 -4.89
C ALA A 68 -2.12 12.46 -5.72
N MET A 69 -2.25 13.34 -6.73
CA MET A 69 -3.37 13.32 -7.66
C MET A 69 -3.48 11.97 -8.40
N TYR A 70 -2.40 11.50 -9.02
CA TYR A 70 -2.43 10.22 -9.75
C TYR A 70 -2.64 9.02 -8.82
N SER A 71 -2.09 9.06 -7.59
CA SER A 71 -2.36 8.08 -6.56
C SER A 71 -3.85 8.00 -6.22
N ALA A 72 -4.50 9.15 -6.00
CA ALA A 72 -5.94 9.22 -5.70
C ALA A 72 -6.79 8.72 -6.88
N LEU A 73 -6.45 9.12 -8.12
CA LEU A 73 -7.14 8.64 -9.33
C LEU A 73 -7.00 7.14 -9.52
N HIS A 74 -5.82 6.57 -9.22
CA HIS A 74 -5.61 5.12 -9.19
C HIS A 74 -6.57 4.43 -8.21
N VAL A 75 -6.65 4.91 -6.96
CA VAL A 75 -7.53 4.31 -5.93
C VAL A 75 -9.00 4.38 -6.36
N ILE A 76 -9.45 5.47 -6.97
CA ILE A 76 -10.81 5.59 -7.51
C ILE A 76 -11.05 4.55 -8.62
N ALA A 77 -10.11 4.41 -9.56
CA ALA A 77 -10.25 3.47 -10.68
C ALA A 77 -10.23 2.00 -10.21
N ALA A 78 -9.36 1.67 -9.25
CA ALA A 78 -9.25 0.33 -8.67
C ALA A 78 -10.36 0.00 -7.65
N HIS A 79 -11.15 1.00 -7.21
CA HIS A 79 -12.20 0.76 -6.22
C HIS A 79 -13.17 -0.34 -6.68
N PRO A 80 -13.62 -1.29 -5.80
CA PRO A 80 -14.45 -2.44 -6.21
C PRO A 80 -15.72 -2.08 -6.96
N ARG A 81 -16.32 -0.90 -6.69
CA ARG A 81 -17.51 -0.39 -7.40
C ARG A 81 -17.20 0.16 -8.80
N VAL A 82 -15.95 0.47 -9.13
CA VAL A 82 -15.51 0.97 -10.44
C VAL A 82 -14.82 -0.14 -11.22
N ASN A 83 -13.88 -0.81 -10.59
CA ASN A 83 -13.11 -1.96 -11.11
C ASN A 83 -12.52 -1.73 -12.52
N ASN A 84 -12.04 -0.50 -12.79
CA ASN A 84 -11.37 -0.15 -14.04
C ASN A 84 -9.86 -0.31 -13.88
N LEU A 85 -9.38 -1.56 -13.99
CA LEU A 85 -7.98 -1.90 -13.78
C LEU A 85 -7.04 -1.39 -14.89
N GLU A 86 -7.55 -1.08 -16.08
CA GLU A 86 -6.76 -0.45 -17.16
C GLU A 86 -6.47 1.02 -16.81
N GLU A 87 -7.50 1.76 -16.42
CA GLU A 87 -7.33 3.14 -15.94
C GLU A 87 -6.43 3.19 -14.71
N ALA A 88 -6.63 2.27 -13.75
CA ALA A 88 -5.79 2.18 -12.57
C ALA A 88 -4.31 1.97 -12.94
N ALA A 89 -4.01 1.11 -13.92
CA ALA A 89 -2.65 0.89 -14.41
C ALA A 89 -2.06 2.14 -15.08
N ALA A 90 -2.86 2.84 -15.88
CA ALA A 90 -2.43 4.09 -16.50
C ALA A 90 -2.12 5.17 -15.45
N MET A 91 -2.94 5.29 -14.40
CA MET A 91 -2.69 6.23 -13.29
C MET A 91 -1.41 5.87 -12.51
N ALA A 92 -1.15 4.59 -12.25
CA ALA A 92 0.08 4.16 -11.60
C ALA A 92 1.34 4.50 -12.44
N ALA A 93 1.27 4.36 -13.77
CA ALA A 93 2.34 4.75 -14.68
C ALA A 93 2.58 6.27 -14.67
N GLN A 94 1.50 7.07 -14.69
CA GLN A 94 1.61 8.53 -14.60
C GLN A 94 2.16 8.98 -13.23
N GLN A 95 1.78 8.29 -12.16
CA GLN A 95 2.33 8.54 -10.81
C GLN A 95 3.83 8.28 -10.77
N GLU A 96 4.31 7.19 -11.38
CA GLU A 96 5.75 6.89 -11.46
C GLU A 96 6.51 7.99 -12.19
N MET A 97 6.01 8.41 -13.36
CA MET A 97 6.62 9.50 -14.13
C MET A 97 6.68 10.79 -13.32
N ALA A 98 5.59 11.17 -12.66
CA ALA A 98 5.55 12.35 -11.81
C ALA A 98 6.53 12.25 -10.63
N ALA A 99 6.64 11.08 -9.98
CA ALA A 99 7.56 10.84 -8.89
C ALA A 99 9.04 10.96 -9.33
N LEU A 100 9.38 10.43 -10.50
CA LEU A 100 10.73 10.52 -11.08
C LEU A 100 11.09 11.96 -11.50
N GLU A 101 10.13 12.71 -12.07
CA GLU A 101 10.30 14.12 -12.41
C GLU A 101 10.48 15.00 -11.16
N GLU A 102 9.71 14.75 -10.11
CA GLU A 102 9.81 15.49 -8.84
C GLU A 102 11.13 15.18 -8.11
N GLY A 103 11.52 13.90 -8.07
CA GLY A 103 12.73 13.44 -7.36
C GLY A 103 12.69 13.73 -5.87
N GLY A 104 13.87 14.06 -5.30
CA GLY A 104 13.98 14.54 -3.93
C GLY A 104 13.79 13.47 -2.83
N PRO A 105 13.63 13.90 -1.57
CA PRO A 105 13.63 12.98 -0.42
C PRO A 105 12.43 12.04 -0.37
N ARG A 106 11.32 12.39 -1.03
CA ARG A 106 10.11 11.55 -1.08
C ARG A 106 10.13 10.50 -2.19
N LEU A 107 11.15 10.49 -3.07
CA LEU A 107 11.18 9.62 -4.25
C LEU A 107 10.95 8.15 -3.89
N GLN A 108 11.66 7.61 -2.90
CA GLN A 108 11.52 6.18 -2.54
C GLN A 108 10.12 5.85 -2.01
N ALA A 109 9.52 6.71 -1.21
CA ALA A 109 8.16 6.53 -0.71
C ALA A 109 7.11 6.64 -1.83
N ASN A 110 7.29 7.57 -2.76
CA ASN A 110 6.43 7.71 -3.94
C ASN A 110 6.52 6.47 -4.84
N LEU A 111 7.72 5.94 -5.09
CA LEU A 111 7.92 4.70 -5.85
C LEU A 111 7.37 3.47 -5.10
N ALA A 112 7.47 3.42 -3.76
CA ALA A 112 6.81 2.38 -2.97
C ALA A 112 5.28 2.38 -3.16
N SER A 113 4.68 3.57 -3.23
CA SER A 113 3.25 3.71 -3.53
C SER A 113 2.90 3.18 -4.93
N VAL A 114 3.74 3.45 -5.94
CA VAL A 114 3.56 2.89 -7.30
C VAL A 114 3.63 1.37 -7.30
N GLU A 115 4.63 0.79 -6.64
CA GLU A 115 4.76 -0.68 -6.53
C GLU A 115 3.53 -1.28 -5.83
N ARG A 116 3.06 -0.66 -4.75
CA ARG A 116 1.84 -1.09 -4.06
C ARG A 116 0.63 -1.04 -4.99
N HIS A 117 0.45 0.00 -5.79
CA HIS A 117 -0.65 0.11 -6.76
C HIS A 117 -0.59 -0.98 -7.83
N ARG A 118 0.59 -1.31 -8.35
CA ARG A 118 0.80 -2.45 -9.26
C ARG A 118 0.46 -3.77 -8.59
N GLY A 119 0.86 -3.92 -7.32
CA GLY A 119 0.51 -5.08 -6.51
C GLY A 119 -1.01 -5.27 -6.37
N VAL A 120 -1.74 -4.19 -6.05
CA VAL A 120 -3.21 -4.22 -5.97
C VAL A 120 -3.83 -4.66 -7.28
N ILE A 121 -3.39 -4.11 -8.43
CA ILE A 121 -3.90 -4.50 -9.76
C ILE A 121 -3.63 -5.99 -10.02
N ALA A 122 -2.41 -6.47 -9.75
CA ALA A 122 -2.04 -7.87 -9.94
C ALA A 122 -2.88 -8.79 -9.04
N PHE A 123 -3.07 -8.41 -7.77
CA PHE A 123 -3.89 -9.15 -6.82
C PHE A 123 -5.35 -9.24 -7.26
N MET A 124 -5.95 -8.14 -7.71
CA MET A 124 -7.33 -8.10 -8.22
C MET A 124 -7.50 -8.93 -9.49
N LYS A 125 -6.46 -9.04 -10.34
CA LYS A 125 -6.44 -9.90 -11.53
C LYS A 125 -6.19 -11.38 -11.21
N GLY A 126 -5.93 -11.75 -9.95
CA GLY A 126 -5.61 -13.11 -9.53
C GLY A 126 -4.15 -13.53 -9.78
N HIS A 127 -3.28 -12.60 -10.18
CA HIS A 127 -1.84 -12.83 -10.36
C HIS A 127 -1.11 -12.66 -9.03
N THR A 128 -1.40 -13.55 -8.06
CA THR A 128 -0.99 -13.38 -6.65
C THR A 128 0.52 -13.42 -6.47
N ASP A 129 1.26 -14.26 -7.22
CA ASP A 129 2.73 -14.29 -7.17
C ASP A 129 3.34 -12.96 -7.63
N LEU A 130 2.80 -12.36 -8.68
CA LEU A 130 3.22 -11.05 -9.17
C LEU A 130 2.88 -9.93 -8.18
N ALA A 131 1.70 -10.02 -7.55
CA ALA A 131 1.30 -9.08 -6.50
C ALA A 131 2.25 -9.13 -5.32
N LEU A 132 2.65 -10.33 -4.88
CA LEU A 132 3.59 -10.55 -3.80
C LEU A 132 4.96 -9.91 -4.09
N ASP A 133 5.48 -10.05 -5.33
CA ASP A 133 6.74 -9.41 -5.72
C ASP A 133 6.63 -7.87 -5.67
N TYR A 134 5.53 -7.30 -6.18
CA TYR A 134 5.28 -5.86 -6.09
C TYR A 134 5.17 -5.36 -4.65
N PHE A 135 4.42 -6.03 -3.78
CA PHE A 135 4.26 -5.62 -2.39
C PHE A 135 5.56 -5.76 -1.58
N SER A 136 6.37 -6.78 -1.88
CA SER A 136 7.70 -6.95 -1.27
C SER A 136 8.63 -5.80 -1.66
N ARG A 137 8.66 -5.40 -2.95
CA ARG A 137 9.43 -4.23 -3.41
C ARG A 137 8.91 -2.93 -2.80
N ALA A 138 7.60 -2.79 -2.63
CA ALA A 138 7.03 -1.64 -1.93
C ALA A 138 7.52 -1.57 -0.48
N PHE A 139 7.58 -2.71 0.22
CA PHE A 139 8.09 -2.78 1.59
C PHE A 139 9.59 -2.48 1.68
N GLU A 140 10.40 -2.98 0.74
CA GLU A 140 11.84 -2.64 0.68
C GLU A 140 12.10 -1.14 0.53
N ARG A 141 11.29 -0.46 -0.30
CA ARG A 141 11.40 0.98 -0.51
C ARG A 141 10.87 1.80 0.66
N GLN A 142 9.79 1.34 1.27
CA GLN A 142 9.14 1.99 2.41
C GLN A 142 8.58 0.93 3.36
N ARG A 143 9.17 0.84 4.54
CA ARG A 143 8.76 -0.09 5.60
C ARG A 143 7.49 0.41 6.28
N ALA A 144 6.36 0.21 5.62
CA ALA A 144 5.04 0.52 6.11
C ALA A 144 4.27 -0.76 6.44
N ALA A 145 3.55 -0.78 7.56
CA ALA A 145 2.73 -1.92 7.98
C ALA A 145 1.76 -2.37 6.89
N GLY A 146 1.17 -1.43 6.12
CA GLY A 146 0.26 -1.76 5.03
C GLY A 146 0.92 -2.52 3.87
N ASN A 147 2.21 -2.25 3.56
CA ASN A 147 2.92 -3.02 2.54
C ASN A 147 3.15 -4.46 3.02
N LEU A 148 3.49 -4.65 4.29
CA LEU A 148 3.68 -5.97 4.88
C LEU A 148 2.36 -6.73 5.04
N ALA A 149 1.26 -6.06 5.40
CA ALA A 149 -0.08 -6.64 5.42
C ALA A 149 -0.47 -7.21 4.06
N ASN A 150 -0.16 -6.49 2.96
CA ASN A 150 -0.40 -6.98 1.61
C ASN A 150 0.46 -8.20 1.25
N VAL A 151 1.72 -8.28 1.72
CA VAL A 151 2.57 -9.48 1.57
C VAL A 151 1.93 -10.68 2.26
N LEU A 152 1.49 -10.52 3.52
CA LEU A 152 0.81 -11.57 4.28
C LEU A 152 -0.50 -12.00 3.60
N ALA A 153 -1.30 -11.08 3.08
CA ALA A 153 -2.52 -11.39 2.33
C ALA A 153 -2.23 -12.22 1.08
N CYS A 154 -1.14 -11.92 0.37
CA CYS A 154 -0.71 -12.72 -0.79
C CYS A 154 -0.32 -14.15 -0.38
N LEU A 155 0.47 -14.32 0.68
CA LEU A 155 0.85 -15.65 1.19
C LEU A 155 -0.39 -16.47 1.57
N LEU A 156 -1.33 -15.88 2.31
CA LEU A 156 -2.58 -16.55 2.66
C LEU A 156 -3.40 -16.96 1.44
N ARG A 157 -3.46 -16.11 0.41
CA ARG A 157 -4.20 -16.39 -0.83
C ARG A 157 -3.52 -17.47 -1.68
N LEU A 158 -2.20 -17.62 -1.60
CA LEU A 158 -1.45 -18.71 -2.23
C LEU A 158 -1.62 -20.04 -1.47
N GLY A 159 -2.15 -20.02 -0.26
CA GLY A 159 -2.28 -21.20 0.61
C GLY A 159 -1.07 -21.40 1.54
N ASP A 160 -0.08 -20.52 1.49
CA ASP A 160 1.18 -20.58 2.24
C ASP A 160 0.97 -20.02 3.68
N GLN A 161 0.00 -20.59 4.40
CA GLN A 161 -0.41 -20.11 5.73
C GLN A 161 0.69 -20.30 6.79
N ALA A 162 1.50 -21.35 6.66
CA ALA A 162 2.62 -21.59 7.58
C ALA A 162 3.69 -20.51 7.43
N GLU A 163 4.02 -20.18 6.19
CA GLU A 163 4.96 -19.12 5.82
C GLU A 163 4.48 -17.74 6.25
N ALA A 164 3.17 -17.45 6.08
CA ALA A 164 2.59 -16.20 6.54
C ALA A 164 2.71 -16.03 8.08
N ARG A 165 2.48 -17.10 8.83
CA ARG A 165 2.64 -17.09 10.29
C ARG A 165 4.10 -16.98 10.71
N ASP A 166 4.99 -17.67 10.02
CA ASP A 166 6.42 -17.59 10.32
C ASP A 166 6.95 -16.19 10.05
N LEU A 167 6.64 -15.59 8.91
CA LEU A 167 6.98 -14.21 8.59
C LEU A 167 6.46 -13.23 9.66
N LEU A 168 5.19 -13.35 10.06
CA LEU A 168 4.60 -12.49 11.10
C LEU A 168 5.34 -12.62 12.44
N ARG A 169 5.73 -13.83 12.84
CA ARG A 169 6.51 -14.07 14.06
C ARG A 169 7.88 -13.42 14.00
N GLN A 170 8.58 -13.57 12.90
CA GLN A 170 9.91 -12.97 12.71
C GLN A 170 9.85 -11.45 12.69
N VAL A 171 8.86 -10.88 12.01
CA VAL A 171 8.62 -9.44 12.00
C VAL A 171 8.36 -8.90 13.41
N ARG A 172 7.50 -9.55 14.19
CA ARG A 172 7.24 -9.14 15.60
C ARG A 172 8.48 -9.21 16.48
N GLY A 173 9.42 -10.11 16.18
CA GLY A 173 10.66 -10.25 16.93
C GLY A 173 11.77 -9.26 16.54
N ALA A 174 11.71 -8.69 15.34
CA ALA A 174 12.83 -7.94 14.78
C ALA A 174 12.52 -6.48 14.45
N PHE A 175 11.27 -6.14 14.15
CA PHE A 175 10.90 -4.78 13.74
C PHE A 175 10.44 -3.91 14.92
N PRO A 176 10.49 -2.55 14.77
CA PRO A 176 10.03 -1.63 15.81
C PRO A 176 8.58 -1.85 16.24
N ALA A 177 8.30 -1.59 17.52
CA ALA A 177 6.98 -1.81 18.12
C ALA A 177 5.86 -1.04 17.41
N GLU A 178 6.14 0.16 16.89
CA GLU A 178 5.17 0.99 16.17
C GLU A 178 4.72 0.32 14.87
N LEU A 179 5.65 -0.31 14.13
CA LEU A 179 5.32 -1.04 12.90
C LEU A 179 4.48 -2.27 13.22
N THR A 180 4.90 -3.04 14.23
CA THR A 180 4.23 -4.29 14.60
C THR A 180 2.83 -4.02 15.17
N ALA A 181 2.65 -2.98 15.98
CA ALA A 181 1.34 -2.56 16.47
C ALA A 181 0.40 -2.11 15.34
N ALA A 182 0.91 -1.34 14.37
CA ALA A 182 0.13 -0.95 13.20
C ALA A 182 -0.25 -2.16 12.33
N LEU A 183 0.64 -3.15 12.19
CA LEU A 183 0.37 -4.39 11.48
C LEU A 183 -0.70 -5.23 12.20
N ASP A 184 -0.62 -5.34 13.53
CA ASP A 184 -1.60 -6.06 14.35
C ASP A 184 -3.00 -5.42 14.26
N ASP A 185 -3.09 -4.10 14.24
CA ASP A 185 -4.35 -3.38 14.01
C ASP A 185 -4.94 -3.70 12.62
N MET A 186 -4.10 -3.76 11.57
CA MET A 186 -4.53 -4.16 10.23
C MET A 186 -5.00 -5.62 10.20
N ILE A 187 -4.26 -6.56 10.81
CA ILE A 187 -4.64 -7.98 10.90
C ILE A 187 -6.01 -8.10 11.58
N HIS A 188 -6.26 -7.28 12.60
CA HIS A 188 -7.54 -7.32 13.32
C HIS A 188 -8.72 -6.81 12.48
N LYS A 189 -8.49 -5.82 11.62
CA LYS A 189 -9.55 -5.15 10.83
C LYS A 189 -9.78 -5.77 9.45
N ASP A 190 -8.72 -6.28 8.80
CA ASP A 190 -8.77 -6.75 7.43
C ASP A 190 -9.28 -8.21 7.36
N PRO A 191 -10.39 -8.49 6.66
CA PRO A 191 -10.91 -9.85 6.49
C PRO A 191 -9.95 -10.78 5.75
N ASP A 192 -9.10 -10.27 4.84
CA ASP A 192 -8.13 -11.08 4.10
C ASP A 192 -7.01 -11.63 5.01
N LEU A 193 -6.83 -11.03 6.18
CA LEU A 193 -5.85 -11.43 7.20
C LEU A 193 -6.47 -12.22 8.36
N ALA A 194 -7.76 -12.56 8.29
CA ALA A 194 -8.50 -13.20 9.38
C ALA A 194 -7.84 -14.49 9.92
N LEU A 195 -7.17 -15.26 9.05
CA LEU A 195 -6.47 -16.50 9.42
C LEU A 195 -5.24 -16.28 10.32
N LEU A 196 -4.77 -15.03 10.46
CA LEU A 196 -3.66 -14.66 11.33
C LEU A 196 -4.09 -14.17 12.73
N ARG A 197 -5.41 -13.98 12.96
CA ARG A 197 -5.95 -13.46 14.24
C ARG A 197 -5.83 -14.41 15.42
N THR A 198 -5.65 -15.72 15.17
CA THR A 198 -5.62 -16.76 16.21
C THR A 198 -4.32 -16.85 16.99
N GLU A 199 -3.33 -16.02 16.67
CA GLU A 199 -2.06 -15.93 17.38
C GLU A 199 -1.99 -14.69 18.26
N THR A 200 -2.94 -14.55 19.20
CA THR A 200 -2.72 -13.64 20.34
C THR A 200 -1.63 -14.29 21.21
N PRO A 201 -0.49 -13.63 21.49
CA PRO A 201 0.46 -14.18 22.45
C PRO A 201 -0.22 -14.28 23.81
N ALA A 202 -0.12 -15.47 24.42
CA ALA A 202 -0.52 -15.71 25.79
C ALA A 202 0.39 -14.95 26.77
#